data_a0c21fcc9e0b5b1f98f09ef16a70cae5
#
_entry.id   a0c21fcc9e0b5b1f98f09ef16a70cae5
#
_cell.length_a   1.000
_cell.length_b   1.000
_cell.length_c   1.000
_cell.angle_alpha   90.00
_cell.angle_beta   90.00
_cell.angle_gamma   90.00
#
_symmetry.space_group_name_H-M   'P 1'
#
loop_
_entity.id
_entity.type
_entity.pdbx_description
1 polymer ?
#
loop_
_entity_poly.entity_id
_entity_poly.type
_entity_poly.pdbx_seq_one_letter_code
_entity_poly.pdbx_strand_id
1 'polypeptide(L)'
;MTPDARGLVTRLEALARDWDQANGDEAFPAARLDALRSAGAAAAFRRLDGPDDVAALARTLRLVGGADLSLGRVFEGHVNAIQLIEAYGDESQLAILEADLAAGRTFGVWNTEPAPGMTIRREADGFRLSGAKCFATGAGHIERALITARDDTGTKRLILADTGDGARADNAAWAVRGMRGTVSGTYDFDNLIVGDDALIGEPGDYEREPRFSAGAWRFTAVQLGAAQALVRHWRDHLLATGKGDDPIQRARFAAAAVGVRSAGLWVARAATLAEAEAPEAIAHVLMTRGVVEDAALAAMEGAARAVGTASFFEGSRIDRITRDLGLYLRQPVPDQARDRAAAAWIEADRWGDDAWW
;
A
#
# COMPACT_ATOMS: atom_id res chain seq x y z
N MET A 1 -25.10 -5.45 -3.90
CA MET A 1 -24.59 -6.85 -4.05
C MET A 1 -23.09 -6.75 -4.11
N THR A 2 -22.41 -7.07 -3.01
CA THR A 2 -20.94 -7.19 -3.03
C THR A 2 -20.56 -8.19 -4.11
N PRO A 3 -19.63 -7.84 -5.02
CA PRO A 3 -19.13 -8.82 -5.98
C PRO A 3 -18.62 -10.03 -5.19
N ASP A 4 -18.88 -11.26 -5.70
CA ASP A 4 -18.33 -12.47 -5.11
C ASP A 4 -16.82 -12.33 -4.95
N ALA A 5 -16.36 -12.11 -3.72
CA ALA A 5 -14.95 -11.83 -3.40
C ALA A 5 -14.04 -12.99 -3.86
N ARG A 6 -14.52 -14.23 -3.85
CA ARG A 6 -13.77 -15.40 -4.35
C ARG A 6 -13.62 -15.38 -5.87
N GLY A 7 -14.69 -15.07 -6.58
CA GLY A 7 -14.65 -14.94 -8.05
C GLY A 7 -13.73 -13.79 -8.48
N LEU A 8 -13.73 -12.68 -7.75
CA LEU A 8 -12.79 -11.58 -7.98
C LEU A 8 -11.33 -12.03 -7.84
N VAL A 9 -10.99 -12.68 -6.71
CA VAL A 9 -9.63 -13.16 -6.46
C VAL A 9 -9.16 -14.10 -7.58
N THR A 10 -10.01 -15.01 -8.06
CA THR A 10 -9.68 -15.91 -9.19
C THR A 10 -9.36 -15.16 -10.48
N ARG A 11 -10.14 -14.12 -10.82
CA ARG A 11 -9.85 -13.25 -11.97
C ARG A 11 -8.51 -12.54 -11.83
N LEU A 12 -8.24 -12.02 -10.64
CA LEU A 12 -6.99 -11.31 -10.34
C LEU A 12 -5.77 -12.22 -10.35
N GLU A 13 -5.90 -13.49 -9.97
CA GLU A 13 -4.82 -14.48 -10.09
C GLU A 13 -4.40 -14.72 -11.55
N ALA A 14 -5.34 -14.70 -12.50
CA ALA A 14 -5.01 -14.81 -13.90
C ALA A 14 -4.24 -13.58 -14.39
N LEU A 15 -4.75 -12.38 -14.11
CA LEU A 15 -4.08 -11.12 -14.46
C LEU A 15 -2.68 -11.00 -13.84
N ALA A 16 -2.54 -11.35 -12.56
CA ALA A 16 -1.25 -11.27 -11.86
C ALA A 16 -0.19 -12.21 -12.46
N ARG A 17 -0.58 -13.40 -12.95
CA ARG A 17 0.35 -14.30 -13.65
C ARG A 17 0.85 -13.69 -14.96
N ASP A 18 -0.04 -13.09 -15.73
CA ASP A 18 0.34 -12.46 -17.00
C ASP A 18 1.26 -11.26 -16.78
N TRP A 19 0.97 -10.43 -15.77
CA TRP A 19 1.80 -9.27 -15.43
C TRP A 19 3.18 -9.63 -14.87
N ASP A 20 3.27 -10.73 -14.11
CA ASP A 20 4.53 -11.21 -13.56
C ASP A 20 5.50 -11.71 -14.66
N GLN A 21 4.96 -12.25 -15.76
CA GLN A 21 5.74 -12.67 -16.91
C GLN A 21 6.15 -11.50 -17.81
N ALA A 22 5.33 -10.46 -17.87
CA ALA A 22 5.64 -9.27 -18.63
C ALA A 22 6.64 -8.39 -17.85
N ASN A 23 7.89 -8.32 -18.32
CA ASN A 23 8.84 -7.29 -17.86
C ASN A 23 8.31 -5.91 -18.30
N GLY A 24 7.32 -5.39 -17.57
CA GLY A 24 6.75 -4.08 -17.86
C GLY A 24 7.79 -2.97 -17.71
N ASP A 25 7.58 -1.88 -18.42
CA ASP A 25 8.35 -0.65 -18.23
C ASP A 25 8.16 -0.13 -16.78
N GLU A 26 8.99 0.82 -16.40
CA GLU A 26 8.93 1.49 -15.08
C GLU A 26 8.02 2.72 -15.12
N ALA A 27 7.14 2.83 -16.12
CA ALA A 27 6.15 3.90 -16.24
C ALA A 27 4.96 3.67 -15.29
N PHE A 28 4.12 4.68 -15.15
CA PHE A 28 2.89 4.57 -14.36
C PHE A 28 1.99 3.45 -14.94
N PRO A 29 1.47 2.53 -14.10
CA PRO A 29 0.83 1.29 -14.57
C PRO A 29 -0.64 1.48 -14.99
N ALA A 30 -0.95 2.49 -15.82
CA ALA A 30 -2.32 2.84 -16.20
C ALA A 30 -3.12 1.67 -16.76
N ALA A 31 -2.57 0.95 -17.74
CA ALA A 31 -3.26 -0.19 -18.36
C ALA A 31 -3.58 -1.32 -17.37
N ARG A 32 -2.71 -1.53 -16.37
CA ARG A 32 -2.95 -2.53 -15.30
C ARG A 32 -4.00 -2.06 -14.30
N LEU A 33 -4.05 -0.75 -14.01
CA LEU A 33 -5.14 -0.16 -13.22
C LEU A 33 -6.49 -0.30 -13.94
N ASP A 34 -6.53 -0.08 -15.25
CA ASP A 34 -7.72 -0.30 -16.05
C ASP A 34 -8.18 -1.77 -16.03
N ALA A 35 -7.24 -2.70 -16.06
CA ALA A 35 -7.55 -4.12 -15.92
C ALA A 35 -8.08 -4.48 -14.53
N LEU A 36 -7.54 -3.90 -13.44
CA LEU A 36 -8.08 -4.06 -12.09
C LEU A 36 -9.51 -3.50 -11.99
N ARG A 37 -9.75 -2.35 -12.60
CA ARG A 37 -11.08 -1.73 -12.68
C ARG A 37 -12.06 -2.61 -13.43
N SER A 38 -11.67 -3.09 -14.61
CA SER A 38 -12.48 -3.98 -15.45
C SER A 38 -12.79 -5.32 -14.77
N ALA A 39 -11.88 -5.81 -13.91
CA ALA A 39 -12.12 -6.99 -13.08
C ALA A 39 -13.06 -6.72 -11.89
N GLY A 40 -13.40 -5.44 -11.62
CA GLY A 40 -14.24 -5.04 -10.49
C GLY A 40 -13.49 -4.77 -9.19
N ALA A 41 -12.14 -4.79 -9.19
CA ALA A 41 -11.34 -4.65 -7.97
C ALA A 41 -11.39 -3.24 -7.38
N ALA A 42 -11.57 -2.21 -8.21
CA ALA A 42 -11.56 -0.82 -7.77
C ALA A 42 -12.68 -0.47 -6.77
N ALA A 43 -13.86 -1.07 -6.92
CA ALA A 43 -15.00 -0.82 -6.03
C ALA A 43 -15.23 -1.93 -4.97
N ALA A 44 -14.57 -3.09 -5.14
CA ALA A 44 -14.92 -4.30 -4.40
C ALA A 44 -14.65 -4.22 -2.89
N PHE A 45 -13.64 -3.43 -2.50
CA PHE A 45 -13.16 -3.37 -1.11
C PHE A 45 -13.52 -2.06 -0.41
N ARG A 46 -14.57 -1.43 -0.84
CA ARG A 46 -15.11 -0.23 -0.20
C ARG A 46 -15.54 -0.51 1.23
N ARG A 47 -16.24 -1.62 1.46
CA ARG A 47 -16.60 -2.17 2.77
C ARG A 47 -16.05 -3.59 2.92
N LEU A 48 -15.72 -3.95 4.13
CA LEU A 48 -15.31 -5.31 4.49
C LEU A 48 -16.33 -5.84 5.50
N ASP A 49 -17.33 -6.58 5.01
CA ASP A 49 -18.47 -7.00 5.81
C ASP A 49 -18.19 -8.25 6.68
N GLY A 50 -16.97 -8.82 6.54
CA GLY A 50 -16.60 -9.97 7.35
C GLY A 50 -15.19 -10.51 7.06
N PRO A 51 -14.80 -11.59 7.78
CA PRO A 51 -13.46 -12.17 7.67
C PRO A 51 -13.08 -12.63 6.26
N ASP A 52 -14.04 -13.07 5.46
CA ASP A 52 -13.80 -13.50 4.07
C ASP A 52 -13.42 -12.32 3.19
N ASP A 53 -14.00 -11.12 3.38
CA ASP A 53 -13.64 -9.92 2.61
C ASP A 53 -12.26 -9.40 3.02
N VAL A 54 -11.94 -9.45 4.31
CA VAL A 54 -10.60 -9.11 4.83
C VAL A 54 -9.55 -10.03 4.21
N ALA A 55 -9.80 -11.33 4.20
CA ALA A 55 -8.90 -12.32 3.59
C ALA A 55 -8.76 -12.11 2.07
N ALA A 56 -9.86 -11.78 1.37
CA ALA A 56 -9.87 -11.48 -0.06
C ALA A 56 -9.05 -10.22 -0.38
N LEU A 57 -9.22 -9.14 0.40
CA LEU A 57 -8.41 -7.93 0.25
C LEU A 57 -6.93 -8.22 0.49
N ALA A 58 -6.59 -8.90 1.60
CA ALA A 58 -5.21 -9.27 1.91
C ALA A 58 -4.56 -10.12 0.80
N ARG A 59 -5.33 -11.06 0.21
CA ARG A 59 -4.87 -11.86 -0.93
C ARG A 59 -4.70 -11.01 -2.19
N THR A 60 -5.64 -10.12 -2.48
CA THR A 60 -5.58 -9.21 -3.63
C THR A 60 -4.34 -8.30 -3.56
N LEU A 61 -4.10 -7.66 -2.42
CA LEU A 61 -2.93 -6.80 -2.23
C LEU A 61 -1.62 -7.56 -2.44
N ARG A 62 -1.52 -8.81 -1.94
CA ARG A 62 -0.35 -9.67 -2.18
C ARG A 62 -0.19 -10.07 -3.64
N LEU A 63 -1.28 -10.41 -4.33
CA LEU A 63 -1.24 -10.76 -5.75
C LEU A 63 -0.77 -9.60 -6.60
N VAL A 64 -1.37 -8.42 -6.41
CA VAL A 64 -1.02 -7.22 -7.16
C VAL A 64 0.41 -6.77 -6.85
N GLY A 65 0.80 -6.73 -5.57
CA GLY A 65 2.17 -6.39 -5.16
C GLY A 65 3.22 -7.37 -5.67
N GLY A 66 2.89 -8.66 -5.72
CA GLY A 66 3.77 -9.70 -6.29
C GLY A 66 3.94 -9.60 -7.80
N ALA A 67 2.94 -9.12 -8.51
CA ALA A 67 3.00 -8.90 -9.95
C ALA A 67 3.70 -7.57 -10.29
N ASP A 68 3.40 -6.50 -9.56
CA ASP A 68 3.99 -5.18 -9.75
C ASP A 68 3.86 -4.34 -8.46
N LEU A 69 4.98 -3.98 -7.85
CA LEU A 69 4.98 -3.21 -6.59
C LEU A 69 4.46 -1.78 -6.77
N SER A 70 4.75 -1.14 -7.90
CA SER A 70 4.24 0.20 -8.19
C SER A 70 2.71 0.19 -8.32
N LEU A 71 2.17 -0.78 -9.07
CA LEU A 71 0.72 -1.01 -9.14
C LEU A 71 0.13 -1.30 -7.76
N GLY A 72 0.79 -2.18 -6.99
CA GLY A 72 0.36 -2.53 -5.63
C GLY A 72 0.24 -1.31 -4.73
N ARG A 73 1.21 -0.40 -4.79
CA ARG A 73 1.19 0.84 -4.00
C ARG A 73 0.07 1.80 -4.43
N VAL A 74 -0.15 1.95 -5.74
CA VAL A 74 -1.25 2.80 -6.24
C VAL A 74 -2.60 2.21 -5.85
N PHE A 75 -2.77 0.90 -6.05
CA PHE A 75 -4.03 0.21 -5.71
C PHE A 75 -4.31 0.21 -4.20
N GLU A 76 -3.29 0.01 -3.36
CA GLU A 76 -3.42 0.11 -1.91
C GLU A 76 -3.84 1.51 -1.49
N GLY A 77 -3.24 2.55 -2.07
CA GLY A 77 -3.64 3.94 -1.83
C GLY A 77 -5.09 4.23 -2.23
N HIS A 78 -5.55 3.64 -3.35
CA HIS A 78 -6.95 3.72 -3.78
C HIS A 78 -7.90 3.06 -2.78
N VAL A 79 -7.59 1.84 -2.34
CA VAL A 79 -8.41 1.14 -1.32
C VAL A 79 -8.45 1.92 -0.01
N ASN A 80 -7.32 2.46 0.46
CA ASN A 80 -7.28 3.29 1.66
C ASN A 80 -8.17 4.52 1.54
N ALA A 81 -8.13 5.22 0.40
CA ALA A 81 -8.93 6.41 0.18
C ALA A 81 -10.42 6.11 0.23
N ILE A 82 -10.88 5.10 -0.51
CA ILE A 82 -12.31 4.76 -0.55
C ILE A 82 -12.84 4.28 0.80
N GLN A 83 -12.02 3.55 1.58
CA GLN A 83 -12.38 3.10 2.93
C GLN A 83 -12.41 4.26 3.95
N LEU A 84 -11.54 5.28 3.81
CA LEU A 84 -11.59 6.46 4.64
C LEU A 84 -12.84 7.30 4.35
N ILE A 85 -13.22 7.46 3.07
CA ILE A 85 -14.45 8.15 2.69
C ILE A 85 -15.67 7.37 3.20
N GLU A 86 -15.66 6.04 3.09
CA GLU A 86 -16.74 5.20 3.61
C GLU A 86 -16.90 5.29 5.14
N ALA A 87 -15.77 5.47 5.86
CA ALA A 87 -15.77 5.52 7.32
C ALA A 87 -16.18 6.88 7.88
N TYR A 88 -15.85 7.97 7.19
CA TYR A 88 -15.98 9.33 7.72
C TYR A 88 -16.87 10.25 6.87
N GLY A 89 -17.19 9.86 5.64
CA GLY A 89 -18.02 10.65 4.75
C GLY A 89 -19.49 10.63 5.13
N ASP A 90 -20.18 11.74 4.85
CA ASP A 90 -21.63 11.84 4.94
C ASP A 90 -22.33 11.20 3.72
N GLU A 91 -23.66 11.20 3.72
CA GLU A 91 -24.47 10.60 2.66
C GLU A 91 -24.20 11.23 1.28
N SER A 92 -23.98 12.54 1.21
CA SER A 92 -23.70 13.24 -0.03
C SER A 92 -22.30 12.89 -0.57
N GLN A 93 -21.32 12.77 0.30
CA GLN A 93 -19.95 12.38 -0.03
C GLN A 93 -19.86 10.92 -0.47
N LEU A 94 -20.66 10.03 0.14
CA LEU A 94 -20.79 8.64 -0.29
C LEU A 94 -21.42 8.53 -1.69
N ALA A 95 -22.39 9.39 -2.03
CA ALA A 95 -22.95 9.46 -3.37
C ALA A 95 -21.92 9.96 -4.41
N ILE A 96 -21.09 10.94 -4.05
CA ILE A 96 -19.97 11.39 -4.88
C ILE A 96 -18.95 10.24 -5.09
N LEU A 97 -18.59 9.52 -4.03
CA LEU A 97 -17.70 8.36 -4.12
C LEU A 97 -18.24 7.32 -5.11
N GLU A 98 -19.54 7.00 -5.02
CA GLU A 98 -20.18 6.03 -5.90
C GLU A 98 -20.13 6.47 -7.36
N ALA A 99 -20.45 7.74 -7.64
CA ALA A 99 -20.38 8.32 -8.98
C ALA A 99 -18.93 8.32 -9.53
N ASP A 100 -17.96 8.67 -8.70
CA ASP A 100 -16.55 8.68 -9.09
C ASP A 100 -16.02 7.25 -9.38
N LEU A 101 -16.40 6.26 -8.58
CA LEU A 101 -16.06 4.85 -8.84
C LEU A 101 -16.73 4.34 -10.13
N ALA A 102 -17.99 4.70 -10.38
CA ALA A 102 -18.69 4.34 -11.61
C ALA A 102 -18.04 5.00 -12.85
N ALA A 103 -17.52 6.22 -12.69
CA ALA A 103 -16.76 6.91 -13.73
C ALA A 103 -15.33 6.36 -13.91
N GLY A 104 -14.92 5.39 -13.09
CA GLY A 104 -13.62 4.76 -13.14
C GLY A 104 -12.49 5.61 -12.59
N ARG A 105 -12.75 6.58 -11.72
CA ARG A 105 -11.72 7.42 -11.11
C ARG A 105 -10.87 6.63 -10.13
N THR A 106 -9.58 6.92 -10.14
CA THR A 106 -8.59 6.38 -9.19
C THR A 106 -8.36 7.37 -8.06
N PHE A 107 -8.25 6.84 -6.85
CA PHE A 107 -8.06 7.63 -5.64
C PHE A 107 -6.65 7.41 -5.05
N GLY A 108 -6.19 8.36 -4.23
CA GLY A 108 -4.97 8.23 -3.44
C GLY A 108 -5.12 8.86 -2.06
N VAL A 109 -4.16 8.58 -1.17
CA VAL A 109 -4.04 9.25 0.13
C VAL A 109 -2.66 9.90 0.21
N TRP A 110 -2.61 11.23 0.32
CA TRP A 110 -1.39 12.02 0.38
C TRP A 110 -1.32 12.82 1.68
N ASN A 111 -0.53 12.35 2.62
CA ASN A 111 -0.38 13.00 3.93
C ASN A 111 0.92 13.82 4.04
N THR A 112 2.02 13.38 3.39
CA THR A 112 3.33 14.00 3.55
C THR A 112 3.40 15.35 2.82
N GLU A 113 4.00 16.33 3.49
CA GLU A 113 4.10 17.70 2.99
C GLU A 113 5.51 18.27 3.18
N PRO A 114 6.04 19.07 2.26
CA PRO A 114 7.26 19.82 2.47
C PRO A 114 7.03 20.97 3.48
N ALA A 115 8.10 21.46 4.10
CA ALA A 115 8.00 22.65 4.94
C ALA A 115 7.57 23.86 4.09
N PRO A 116 6.73 24.77 4.62
CA PRO A 116 6.25 24.89 6.00
C PRO A 116 5.03 24.01 6.35
N GLY A 117 4.56 23.16 5.44
CA GLY A 117 3.37 22.35 5.59
C GLY A 117 2.19 22.89 4.78
N MET A 118 1.07 22.19 4.84
CA MET A 118 -0.15 22.55 4.11
C MET A 118 -1.21 23.09 5.06
N THR A 119 -1.88 24.17 4.67
CA THR A 119 -2.92 24.83 5.45
C THR A 119 -4.23 24.93 4.68
N ILE A 120 -5.33 25.02 5.44
CA ILE A 120 -6.68 25.25 4.94
C ILE A 120 -7.30 26.39 5.72
N ARG A 121 -7.90 27.35 5.02
CA ARG A 121 -8.55 28.52 5.63
C ARG A 121 -9.91 28.74 5.02
N ARG A 122 -10.90 29.09 5.88
CA ARG A 122 -12.24 29.46 5.44
C ARG A 122 -12.21 30.78 4.70
N GLU A 123 -12.87 30.86 3.56
CA GLU A 123 -13.16 32.08 2.79
C GLU A 123 -14.66 32.20 2.48
N ALA A 124 -15.05 33.24 1.78
CA ALA A 124 -16.48 33.50 1.45
C ALA A 124 -17.07 32.34 0.61
N ASP A 125 -16.30 31.81 -0.34
CA ASP A 125 -16.76 30.86 -1.35
C ASP A 125 -16.27 29.40 -1.07
N GLY A 126 -15.85 29.07 0.17
CA GLY A 126 -15.37 27.77 0.52
C GLY A 126 -14.10 27.81 1.35
N PHE A 127 -13.16 26.94 1.05
CA PHE A 127 -11.87 26.85 1.74
C PHE A 127 -10.71 26.98 0.77
N ARG A 128 -9.79 27.88 1.07
CA ARG A 128 -8.54 28.00 0.33
C ARG A 128 -7.49 27.07 0.90
N LEU A 129 -6.86 26.30 0.02
CA LEU A 129 -5.69 25.50 0.33
C LEU A 129 -4.42 26.30 0.01
N SER A 130 -3.35 26.06 0.81
CA SER A 130 -2.01 26.61 0.57
C SER A 130 -0.96 25.58 0.91
N GLY A 131 0.00 25.40 0.02
CA GLY A 131 1.09 24.42 0.14
C GLY A 131 0.98 23.27 -0.85
N ALA A 132 1.78 22.25 -0.65
CA ALA A 132 1.89 21.12 -1.54
C ALA A 132 1.96 19.80 -0.78
N LYS A 133 1.70 18.69 -1.48
CA LYS A 133 1.99 17.33 -1.01
C LYS A 133 3.21 16.78 -1.75
N CYS A 134 4.09 16.09 -1.02
CA CYS A 134 5.19 15.33 -1.60
C CYS A 134 5.02 13.84 -1.33
N PHE A 135 5.77 13.01 -2.04
CA PHE A 135 5.51 11.55 -2.11
C PHE A 135 4.05 11.25 -2.50
N ALA A 136 3.50 12.14 -3.33
CA ALA A 136 2.14 12.07 -3.83
C ALA A 136 2.03 10.97 -4.91
N THR A 137 1.80 9.72 -4.47
CA THR A 137 1.73 8.55 -5.36
C THR A 137 0.68 8.75 -6.44
N GLY A 138 1.08 8.64 -7.70
CA GLY A 138 0.22 8.85 -8.87
C GLY A 138 -0.03 10.32 -9.21
N ALA A 139 0.79 11.25 -8.73
CA ALA A 139 0.65 12.68 -9.06
C ALA A 139 0.63 12.92 -10.59
N GLY A 140 -0.43 13.58 -11.08
CA GLY A 140 -0.68 13.79 -12.50
C GLY A 140 -1.28 12.59 -13.25
N HIS A 141 -1.61 11.50 -12.55
CA HIS A 141 -2.19 10.28 -13.13
C HIS A 141 -3.47 9.80 -12.45
N ILE A 142 -3.70 10.19 -11.19
CA ILE A 142 -4.94 9.87 -10.47
C ILE A 142 -5.83 11.10 -10.40
N GLU A 143 -7.14 10.88 -10.33
CA GLU A 143 -8.13 11.95 -10.45
C GLU A 143 -8.61 12.50 -9.11
N ARG A 144 -8.46 11.72 -8.03
CA ARG A 144 -8.91 12.09 -6.69
C ARG A 144 -7.84 11.77 -5.65
N ALA A 145 -7.62 12.68 -4.71
CA ALA A 145 -6.78 12.41 -3.56
C ALA A 145 -7.43 12.86 -2.26
N LEU A 146 -7.41 11.98 -1.25
CA LEU A 146 -7.57 12.38 0.13
C LEU A 146 -6.26 12.99 0.62
N ILE A 147 -6.29 14.26 0.96
CA ILE A 147 -5.15 15.01 1.45
C ILE A 147 -5.42 15.52 2.87
N THR A 148 -4.39 15.88 3.58
CA THR A 148 -4.50 16.52 4.89
C THR A 148 -4.00 17.96 4.82
N ALA A 149 -4.64 18.88 5.54
CA ALA A 149 -4.17 20.24 5.74
C ALA A 149 -4.51 20.70 7.16
N ARG A 150 -3.69 21.58 7.74
CA ARG A 150 -3.95 22.13 9.08
C ARG A 150 -4.87 23.33 8.97
N ASP A 151 -5.90 23.36 9.81
CA ASP A 151 -6.77 24.50 10.00
C ASP A 151 -6.15 25.56 10.92
N ASP A 152 -6.88 26.64 11.19
CA ASP A 152 -6.41 27.75 12.04
C ASP A 152 -6.16 27.32 13.51
N THR A 153 -6.67 26.17 13.95
CA THR A 153 -6.39 25.58 15.27
C THR A 153 -5.14 24.70 15.27
N GLY A 154 -4.55 24.46 14.10
CA GLY A 154 -3.44 23.52 13.90
C GLY A 154 -3.89 22.07 13.78
N THR A 155 -5.20 21.79 13.81
CA THR A 155 -5.75 20.44 13.67
C THR A 155 -5.79 20.03 12.20
N LYS A 156 -5.45 18.78 11.91
CA LYS A 156 -5.54 18.26 10.54
C LYS A 156 -6.99 17.99 10.14
N ARG A 157 -7.32 18.48 8.95
CA ARG A 157 -8.57 18.20 8.24
C ARG A 157 -8.29 17.22 7.12
N LEU A 158 -9.21 16.29 6.87
CA LEU A 158 -9.16 15.38 5.74
C LEU A 158 -9.99 15.98 4.60
N ILE A 159 -9.43 16.06 3.40
CA ILE A 159 -9.99 16.78 2.28
C ILE A 159 -9.96 15.89 1.04
N LEU A 160 -11.10 15.68 0.38
CA LEU A 160 -11.17 15.04 -0.92
C LEU A 160 -10.95 16.09 -2.02
N ALA A 161 -9.76 16.10 -2.59
CA ALA A 161 -9.37 17.03 -3.64
C ALA A 161 -9.52 16.40 -5.04
N ASP A 162 -9.90 17.21 -6.03
CA ASP A 162 -9.74 16.89 -7.45
C ASP A 162 -8.26 17.09 -7.84
N THR A 163 -7.65 16.08 -8.42
CA THR A 163 -6.23 16.07 -8.81
C THR A 163 -6.04 15.79 -10.29
N GLY A 164 -7.11 15.92 -11.10
CA GLY A 164 -7.08 15.72 -12.54
C GLY A 164 -6.28 16.77 -13.32
N ASP A 165 -5.95 17.92 -12.69
CA ASP A 165 -5.05 18.92 -13.31
C ASP A 165 -3.59 18.50 -13.20
N GLY A 166 -3.11 17.77 -14.21
CA GLY A 166 -1.73 17.31 -14.29
C GLY A 166 -0.68 18.41 -14.31
N ALA A 167 -1.05 19.67 -14.63
CA ALA A 167 -0.11 20.80 -14.62
C ALA A 167 0.37 21.17 -13.21
N ARG A 168 -0.35 20.74 -12.16
CA ARG A 168 0.01 20.94 -10.75
C ARG A 168 0.98 19.87 -10.22
N ALA A 169 1.24 18.82 -10.99
CA ALA A 169 2.15 17.76 -10.62
C ALA A 169 3.59 18.04 -11.07
N ASP A 170 4.54 17.92 -10.15
CA ASP A 170 5.98 17.89 -10.47
C ASP A 170 6.56 16.53 -10.07
N ASN A 171 6.87 15.74 -11.07
CA ASN A 171 7.43 14.39 -10.92
C ASN A 171 8.95 14.34 -11.16
N ALA A 172 9.60 15.46 -11.47
CA ALA A 172 11.03 15.50 -11.79
C ALA A 172 11.92 15.02 -10.62
N ALA A 173 11.51 15.33 -9.38
CA ALA A 173 12.21 14.90 -8.18
C ALA A 173 12.07 13.39 -7.87
N TRP A 174 11.14 12.68 -8.52
CA TRP A 174 10.97 11.22 -8.34
C TRP A 174 11.98 10.42 -9.17
N ALA A 175 13.24 10.80 -9.09
CA ALA A 175 14.38 10.14 -9.76
C ALA A 175 14.96 9.03 -8.87
N VAL A 176 14.18 7.99 -8.63
CA VAL A 176 14.48 6.89 -7.69
C VAL A 176 14.96 5.63 -8.41
N ARG A 177 15.62 4.72 -7.68
CA ARG A 177 16.12 3.44 -8.24
C ARG A 177 15.04 2.36 -8.30
N GLY A 178 14.07 2.39 -7.38
CA GLY A 178 12.94 1.47 -7.31
C GLY A 178 11.61 2.21 -7.20
N MET A 179 10.49 1.52 -7.40
CA MET A 179 9.14 2.11 -7.33
C MET A 179 8.92 3.27 -8.32
N ARG A 180 9.64 3.30 -9.43
CA ARG A 180 9.58 4.41 -10.41
C ARG A 180 8.17 4.60 -10.96
N GLY A 181 7.49 3.50 -11.25
CA GLY A 181 6.13 3.50 -11.77
C GLY A 181 5.06 4.04 -10.80
N THR A 182 5.39 4.30 -9.53
CA THR A 182 4.45 4.97 -8.63
C THR A 182 4.29 6.46 -8.93
N VAL A 183 5.26 7.07 -9.63
CA VAL A 183 5.28 8.49 -9.96
C VAL A 183 4.87 9.32 -8.73
N SER A 184 5.64 9.13 -7.61
CA SER A 184 5.30 9.74 -6.31
C SER A 184 5.97 11.10 -6.15
N GLY A 185 5.66 12.02 -7.03
CA GLY A 185 6.20 13.38 -7.07
C GLY A 185 5.59 14.32 -6.04
N THR A 186 5.53 15.58 -6.42
CA THR A 186 4.89 16.67 -5.65
C THR A 186 3.63 17.13 -6.39
N TYR A 187 2.60 17.51 -5.65
CA TYR A 187 1.40 18.12 -6.20
C TYR A 187 1.11 19.42 -5.48
N ASP A 188 0.97 20.50 -6.25
CA ASP A 188 0.75 21.86 -5.76
C ASP A 188 -0.74 22.12 -5.53
N PHE A 189 -1.10 22.54 -4.32
CA PHE A 189 -2.45 22.93 -3.93
C PHE A 189 -2.60 24.43 -3.68
N ASP A 190 -1.55 25.22 -3.94
CA ASP A 190 -1.62 26.66 -3.70
C ASP A 190 -2.79 27.30 -4.47
N ASN A 191 -3.57 28.10 -3.72
CA ASN A 191 -4.74 28.82 -4.22
C ASN A 191 -5.87 27.94 -4.77
N LEU A 192 -5.89 26.64 -4.49
CA LEU A 192 -7.04 25.81 -4.80
C LEU A 192 -8.19 26.11 -3.81
N ILE A 193 -9.39 26.35 -4.32
CA ILE A 193 -10.59 26.50 -3.52
C ILE A 193 -11.37 25.20 -3.56
N VAL A 194 -11.77 24.71 -2.38
CA VAL A 194 -12.63 23.52 -2.23
C VAL A 194 -13.91 23.90 -1.48
N GLY A 195 -15.01 23.24 -1.78
CA GLY A 195 -16.29 23.42 -1.10
C GLY A 195 -16.33 22.76 0.29
N ASP A 196 -17.42 22.97 1.02
CA ASP A 196 -17.69 22.28 2.30
C ASP A 196 -17.80 20.76 2.11
N ASP A 197 -18.31 20.32 0.98
CA ASP A 197 -18.48 18.93 0.58
C ASP A 197 -17.15 18.16 0.39
N ALA A 198 -16.03 18.89 0.23
CA ALA A 198 -14.71 18.30 0.15
C ALA A 198 -14.14 17.88 1.52
N LEU A 199 -14.68 18.39 2.65
CA LEU A 199 -14.19 18.09 3.99
C LEU A 199 -14.78 16.77 4.48
N ILE A 200 -13.94 15.75 4.56
CA ILE A 200 -14.37 14.41 5.00
C ILE A 200 -14.20 14.28 6.52
N GLY A 201 -15.28 13.95 7.20
CA GLY A 201 -15.30 13.74 8.64
C GLY A 201 -14.98 14.99 9.48
N GLU A 202 -14.65 14.76 10.74
CA GLU A 202 -14.35 15.78 11.73
C GLU A 202 -12.84 16.09 11.80
N PRO A 203 -12.44 17.26 12.37
CA PRO A 203 -11.03 17.54 12.61
C PRO A 203 -10.33 16.44 13.41
N GLY A 204 -9.20 15.95 12.91
CA GLY A 204 -8.42 14.90 13.57
C GLY A 204 -8.82 13.46 13.23
N ASP A 205 -9.90 13.21 12.52
CA ASP A 205 -10.38 11.85 12.19
C ASP A 205 -9.33 11.03 11.42
N TYR A 206 -8.53 11.67 10.58
CA TYR A 206 -7.48 10.98 9.84
C TYR A 206 -6.45 10.28 10.75
N GLU A 207 -6.13 10.88 11.91
CA GLU A 207 -5.14 10.36 12.87
C GLU A 207 -5.77 9.53 13.99
N ARG A 208 -7.07 9.21 13.86
CA ARG A 208 -7.80 8.42 14.88
C ARG A 208 -7.30 6.99 14.93
N GLU A 209 -6.87 6.58 16.13
CA GLU A 209 -6.46 5.20 16.40
C GLU A 209 -7.68 4.30 16.74
N PRO A 210 -7.64 2.99 16.48
CA PRO A 210 -6.51 2.22 15.94
C PRO A 210 -6.37 2.31 14.40
N ARG A 211 -7.35 2.85 13.71
CA ARG A 211 -7.47 2.83 12.23
C ARG A 211 -6.26 3.43 11.53
N PHE A 212 -5.69 4.51 12.08
CA PHE A 212 -4.53 5.16 11.49
C PHE A 212 -3.29 4.27 11.47
N SER A 213 -2.84 3.80 12.64
CA SER A 213 -1.64 2.96 12.74
C SER A 213 -1.87 1.53 12.24
N ALA A 214 -3.03 0.95 12.55
CA ALA A 214 -3.36 -0.41 12.14
C ALA A 214 -3.59 -0.51 10.61
N GLY A 215 -3.98 0.55 9.92
CA GLY A 215 -4.12 0.58 8.46
C GLY A 215 -2.84 0.20 7.70
N ALA A 216 -1.68 0.26 8.34
CA ALA A 216 -0.39 -0.13 7.77
C ALA A 216 -0.31 -1.61 7.31
N TRP A 217 -1.21 -2.49 7.76
CA TRP A 217 -1.25 -3.88 7.29
C TRP A 217 -1.42 -3.99 5.77
N ARG A 218 -2.10 -3.02 5.14
CA ARG A 218 -2.41 -3.05 3.70
C ARG A 218 -1.16 -2.92 2.85
N PHE A 219 -0.35 -1.90 3.08
CA PHE A 219 0.91 -1.78 2.33
C PHE A 219 1.90 -2.88 2.69
N THR A 220 1.87 -3.39 3.93
CA THR A 220 2.68 -4.53 4.36
C THR A 220 2.29 -5.81 3.60
N ALA A 221 1.01 -6.01 3.30
CA ALA A 221 0.54 -7.10 2.44
C ALA A 221 1.06 -6.97 1.01
N VAL A 222 1.13 -5.76 0.45
CA VAL A 222 1.74 -5.49 -0.87
C VAL A 222 3.21 -5.87 -0.88
N GLN A 223 3.98 -5.45 0.14
CA GLN A 223 5.40 -5.78 0.30
C GLN A 223 5.64 -7.28 0.42
N LEU A 224 4.81 -7.96 1.21
CA LEU A 224 4.85 -9.43 1.34
C LEU A 224 4.62 -10.12 -0.02
N GLY A 225 3.69 -9.61 -0.83
CA GLY A 225 3.43 -10.14 -2.18
C GLY A 225 4.69 -10.15 -3.04
N ALA A 226 5.46 -9.07 -3.02
CA ALA A 226 6.73 -8.99 -3.74
C ALA A 226 7.81 -9.92 -3.18
N ALA A 227 7.91 -10.06 -1.84
CA ALA A 227 8.81 -11.03 -1.24
C ALA A 227 8.45 -12.48 -1.65
N GLN A 228 7.15 -12.80 -1.74
CA GLN A 228 6.66 -14.09 -2.24
C GLN A 228 7.02 -14.29 -3.72
N ALA A 229 6.88 -13.26 -4.56
CA ALA A 229 7.28 -13.33 -5.96
C ALA A 229 8.80 -13.53 -6.11
N LEU A 230 9.61 -12.84 -5.32
CA LEU A 230 11.06 -12.98 -5.31
C LEU A 230 11.48 -14.42 -5.00
N VAL A 231 10.92 -15.05 -3.95
CA VAL A 231 11.20 -16.44 -3.60
C VAL A 231 10.75 -17.40 -4.70
N ARG A 232 9.62 -17.12 -5.37
CA ARG A 232 9.15 -17.89 -6.54
C ARG A 232 10.13 -17.82 -7.70
N HIS A 233 10.59 -16.62 -8.11
CA HIS A 233 11.57 -16.45 -9.18
C HIS A 233 12.92 -17.09 -8.83
N TRP A 234 13.34 -17.01 -7.58
CA TRP A 234 14.52 -17.73 -7.10
C TRP A 234 14.35 -19.24 -7.25
N ARG A 235 13.23 -19.83 -6.80
CA ARG A 235 12.93 -21.26 -7.00
C ARG A 235 13.01 -21.64 -8.48
N ASP A 236 12.36 -20.85 -9.34
CA ASP A 236 12.30 -21.13 -10.78
C ASP A 236 13.71 -21.09 -11.40
N HIS A 237 14.58 -20.17 -10.95
CA HIS A 237 15.98 -20.16 -11.33
C HIS A 237 16.73 -21.42 -10.90
N LEU A 238 16.55 -21.89 -9.67
CA LEU A 238 17.19 -23.13 -9.20
C LEU A 238 16.77 -24.33 -10.02
N LEU A 239 15.50 -24.44 -10.38
CA LEU A 239 14.97 -25.50 -11.23
C LEU A 239 15.54 -25.42 -12.67
N ALA A 240 15.53 -24.23 -13.26
CA ALA A 240 16.01 -24.02 -14.62
C ALA A 240 17.52 -24.27 -14.77
N THR A 241 18.29 -24.08 -13.71
CA THR A 241 19.77 -24.25 -13.71
C THR A 241 20.23 -25.60 -13.17
N GLY A 242 19.32 -26.50 -12.76
CA GLY A 242 19.66 -27.79 -12.15
C GLY A 242 20.30 -27.68 -10.77
N LYS A 243 20.23 -26.48 -10.12
CA LYS A 243 20.82 -26.26 -8.78
C LYS A 243 19.87 -26.59 -7.62
N GLY A 244 18.68 -27.11 -7.93
CA GLY A 244 17.70 -27.52 -6.91
C GLY A 244 18.17 -28.69 -6.02
N ASP A 245 19.17 -29.48 -6.48
CA ASP A 245 19.73 -30.58 -5.74
C ASP A 245 20.94 -30.23 -4.86
N ASP A 246 21.47 -29.00 -5.02
CA ASP A 246 22.57 -28.52 -4.17
C ASP A 246 22.10 -28.29 -2.72
N PRO A 247 22.69 -28.95 -1.73
CA PRO A 247 22.26 -28.85 -0.33
C PRO A 247 22.42 -27.42 0.24
N ILE A 248 23.42 -26.67 -0.21
CA ILE A 248 23.64 -25.29 0.23
C ILE A 248 22.52 -24.39 -0.30
N GLN A 249 22.16 -24.55 -1.58
CA GLN A 249 21.06 -23.79 -2.17
C GLN A 249 19.71 -24.14 -1.52
N ARG A 250 19.47 -25.43 -1.25
CA ARG A 250 18.25 -25.86 -0.54
C ARG A 250 18.16 -25.30 0.87
N ALA A 251 19.25 -25.28 1.63
CA ALA A 251 19.25 -24.72 2.99
C ALA A 251 18.94 -23.21 2.98
N ARG A 252 19.54 -22.45 2.06
CA ARG A 252 19.26 -21.00 1.91
C ARG A 252 17.82 -20.76 1.49
N PHE A 253 17.33 -21.52 0.51
CA PHE A 253 15.95 -21.41 0.03
C PHE A 253 14.95 -21.74 1.13
N ALA A 254 15.20 -22.80 1.92
CA ALA A 254 14.33 -23.19 3.03
C ALA A 254 14.21 -22.08 4.07
N ALA A 255 15.32 -21.44 4.46
CA ALA A 255 15.32 -20.34 5.42
C ALA A 255 14.46 -19.16 4.92
N ALA A 256 14.65 -18.72 3.66
CA ALA A 256 13.87 -17.66 3.08
C ALA A 256 12.38 -18.02 2.93
N ALA A 257 12.09 -19.25 2.49
CA ALA A 257 10.73 -19.75 2.33
C ALA A 257 9.97 -19.80 3.68
N VAL A 258 10.63 -20.23 4.75
CA VAL A 258 10.07 -20.21 6.12
C VAL A 258 9.79 -18.77 6.54
N GLY A 259 10.77 -17.86 6.40
CA GLY A 259 10.60 -16.46 6.78
C GLY A 259 9.40 -15.81 6.07
N VAL A 260 9.33 -15.93 4.73
CA VAL A 260 8.25 -15.33 3.93
C VAL A 260 6.89 -15.99 4.21
N ARG A 261 6.83 -17.30 4.47
CA ARG A 261 5.58 -17.98 4.86
C ARG A 261 5.12 -17.57 6.25
N SER A 262 6.04 -17.47 7.22
CA SER A 262 5.74 -16.97 8.56
C SER A 262 5.21 -15.53 8.51
N ALA A 263 5.86 -14.66 7.74
CA ALA A 263 5.37 -13.29 7.50
C ALA A 263 3.93 -13.28 6.94
N GLY A 264 3.57 -14.29 6.13
CA GLY A 264 2.20 -14.45 5.64
C GLY A 264 1.16 -14.68 6.73
N LEU A 265 1.52 -15.44 7.78
CA LEU A 265 0.64 -15.66 8.94
C LEU A 265 0.48 -14.37 9.75
N TRP A 266 1.57 -13.63 9.95
CA TRP A 266 1.55 -12.33 10.61
C TRP A 266 0.65 -11.33 9.89
N VAL A 267 0.78 -11.19 8.57
CA VAL A 267 -0.05 -10.28 7.78
C VAL A 267 -1.53 -10.68 7.83
N ALA A 268 -1.83 -11.98 7.77
CA ALA A 268 -3.22 -12.45 7.87
C ALA A 268 -3.84 -12.10 9.25
N ARG A 269 -3.09 -12.30 10.33
CA ARG A 269 -3.54 -11.93 11.67
C ARG A 269 -3.66 -10.41 11.83
N ALA A 270 -2.66 -9.65 11.32
CA ALA A 270 -2.67 -8.19 11.33
C ALA A 270 -3.91 -7.61 10.65
N ALA A 271 -4.28 -8.15 9.47
CA ALA A 271 -5.48 -7.74 8.76
C ALA A 271 -6.75 -7.99 9.58
N THR A 272 -6.89 -9.18 10.17
CA THR A 272 -8.06 -9.52 11.02
C THR A 272 -8.17 -8.60 12.23
N LEU A 273 -7.07 -8.36 12.94
CA LEU A 273 -7.07 -7.50 14.13
C LEU A 273 -7.37 -6.05 13.79
N ALA A 274 -6.76 -5.55 12.70
CA ALA A 274 -6.94 -4.18 12.25
C ALA A 274 -8.40 -3.89 11.85
N GLU A 275 -9.02 -4.76 11.07
CA GLU A 275 -10.38 -4.55 10.60
C GLU A 275 -11.44 -4.82 11.71
N ALA A 276 -11.08 -5.58 12.74
CA ALA A 276 -11.89 -5.74 13.94
C ALA A 276 -11.67 -4.61 14.97
N GLU A 277 -10.78 -3.65 14.69
CA GLU A 277 -10.36 -2.60 15.62
C GLU A 277 -9.98 -3.15 17.02
N ALA A 278 -9.33 -4.34 17.02
CA ALA A 278 -8.96 -5.03 18.24
C ALA A 278 -7.95 -4.19 19.07
N PRO A 279 -7.98 -4.27 20.41
CA PRO A 279 -7.09 -3.49 21.27
C PRO A 279 -5.60 -3.68 20.97
N GLU A 280 -5.19 -4.90 20.58
CA GLU A 280 -3.82 -5.27 20.23
C GLU A 280 -3.44 -4.96 18.77
N ALA A 281 -4.37 -4.47 17.95
CA ALA A 281 -4.18 -4.28 16.51
C ALA A 281 -2.95 -3.43 16.18
N ILE A 282 -2.77 -2.30 16.88
CA ILE A 282 -1.67 -1.36 16.62
C ILE A 282 -0.32 -2.06 16.81
N ALA A 283 -0.08 -2.65 17.98
CA ALA A 283 1.19 -3.30 18.29
C ALA A 283 1.48 -4.48 17.34
N HIS A 284 0.46 -5.30 17.05
CA HIS A 284 0.60 -6.44 16.15
C HIS A 284 0.92 -5.99 14.71
N VAL A 285 0.20 -4.99 14.18
CA VAL A 285 0.44 -4.48 12.82
C VAL A 285 1.81 -3.83 12.71
N LEU A 286 2.20 -3.02 13.66
CA LEU A 286 3.51 -2.37 13.66
C LEU A 286 4.66 -3.39 13.72
N MET A 287 4.53 -4.47 14.51
CA MET A 287 5.51 -5.56 14.52
C MET A 287 5.49 -6.36 13.20
N THR A 288 4.32 -6.59 12.62
CA THR A 288 4.18 -7.29 11.32
C THR A 288 4.99 -6.61 10.23
N ARG A 289 5.07 -5.27 10.23
CA ARG A 289 5.94 -4.53 9.31
C ARG A 289 7.40 -4.98 9.43
N GLY A 290 7.92 -5.09 10.66
CA GLY A 290 9.27 -5.58 10.93
C GLY A 290 9.48 -7.03 10.48
N VAL A 291 8.51 -7.89 10.73
CA VAL A 291 8.57 -9.31 10.30
C VAL A 291 8.63 -9.42 8.78
N VAL A 292 7.83 -8.65 8.05
CA VAL A 292 7.85 -8.63 6.58
C VAL A 292 9.15 -8.02 6.05
N GLU A 293 9.65 -6.96 6.68
CA GLU A 293 10.94 -6.35 6.33
C GLU A 293 12.08 -7.35 6.45
N ASP A 294 12.23 -8.02 7.60
CA ASP A 294 13.28 -9.00 7.85
C ASP A 294 13.21 -10.16 6.84
N ALA A 295 12.00 -10.69 6.61
CA ALA A 295 11.79 -11.77 5.65
C ALA A 295 12.12 -11.35 4.20
N ALA A 296 11.76 -10.14 3.82
CA ALA A 296 12.04 -9.60 2.49
C ALA A 296 13.54 -9.35 2.29
N LEU A 297 14.23 -8.74 3.26
CA LEU A 297 15.68 -8.50 3.19
C LEU A 297 16.47 -9.81 3.12
N ALA A 298 16.09 -10.82 3.93
CA ALA A 298 16.70 -12.14 3.88
C ALA A 298 16.45 -12.83 2.52
N ALA A 299 15.26 -12.69 1.94
CA ALA A 299 14.95 -13.23 0.62
C ALA A 299 15.75 -12.52 -0.50
N MET A 300 15.92 -11.18 -0.43
CA MET A 300 16.72 -10.41 -1.37
C MET A 300 18.19 -10.87 -1.37
N GLU A 301 18.79 -10.97 -0.20
CA GLU A 301 20.16 -11.43 -0.05
C GLU A 301 20.33 -12.90 -0.51
N GLY A 302 19.39 -13.77 -0.12
CA GLY A 302 19.40 -15.18 -0.51
C GLY A 302 19.28 -15.39 -2.02
N ALA A 303 18.38 -14.65 -2.68
CA ALA A 303 18.20 -14.67 -4.13
C ALA A 303 19.45 -14.17 -4.86
N ALA A 304 20.05 -13.07 -4.40
CA ALA A 304 21.28 -12.51 -4.98
C ALA A 304 22.44 -13.52 -4.90
N ARG A 305 22.62 -14.21 -3.77
CA ARG A 305 23.64 -15.25 -3.62
C ARG A 305 23.39 -16.49 -4.48
N ALA A 306 22.14 -16.85 -4.71
CA ALA A 306 21.77 -18.04 -5.47
C ALA A 306 21.90 -17.81 -6.97
N VAL A 307 21.44 -16.67 -7.45
CA VAL A 307 21.42 -16.28 -8.87
C VAL A 307 22.75 -15.67 -9.31
N GLY A 308 23.46 -15.00 -8.39
CA GLY A 308 24.71 -14.31 -8.65
C GLY A 308 24.51 -13.02 -9.45
N THR A 309 25.52 -12.65 -10.26
CA THR A 309 25.55 -11.39 -11.02
C THR A 309 24.31 -11.17 -11.90
N ALA A 310 23.69 -12.24 -12.40
CA ALA A 310 22.49 -12.17 -13.23
C ALA A 310 21.28 -11.56 -12.50
N SER A 311 21.26 -11.59 -11.16
CA SER A 311 20.21 -10.93 -10.38
C SER A 311 20.28 -9.41 -10.39
N PHE A 312 21.35 -8.81 -10.95
CA PHE A 312 21.57 -7.37 -11.03
C PHE A 312 21.47 -6.84 -12.47
N PHE A 313 21.17 -7.70 -13.44
CA PHE A 313 21.03 -7.25 -14.83
C PHE A 313 19.71 -6.51 -15.02
N GLU A 314 19.75 -5.39 -15.74
CA GLU A 314 18.56 -4.70 -16.19
C GLU A 314 17.64 -5.66 -16.97
N GLY A 315 16.35 -5.58 -16.73
CA GLY A 315 15.36 -6.52 -17.27
C GLY A 315 15.22 -7.83 -16.47
N SER A 316 16.07 -8.11 -15.48
CA SER A 316 15.86 -9.21 -14.53
C SER A 316 14.68 -8.90 -13.62
N ARG A 317 13.74 -9.85 -13.51
CA ARG A 317 12.61 -9.72 -12.59
C ARG A 317 13.06 -9.66 -11.14
N ILE A 318 14.12 -10.40 -10.79
CA ILE A 318 14.73 -10.40 -9.45
C ILE A 318 15.32 -9.02 -9.15
N ASP A 319 16.06 -8.41 -10.10
CA ASP A 319 16.60 -7.06 -9.94
C ASP A 319 15.48 -6.04 -9.69
N ARG A 320 14.43 -6.05 -10.54
CA ARG A 320 13.31 -5.12 -10.39
C ARG A 320 12.64 -5.23 -9.03
N ILE A 321 12.27 -6.45 -8.62
CA ILE A 321 11.63 -6.67 -7.31
C ILE A 321 12.55 -6.20 -6.17
N THR A 322 13.85 -6.46 -6.27
CA THR A 322 14.82 -6.08 -5.24
C THR A 322 14.96 -4.56 -5.14
N ARG A 323 15.04 -3.85 -6.26
CA ARG A 323 15.09 -2.37 -6.27
C ARG A 323 13.81 -1.75 -5.71
N ASP A 324 12.66 -2.26 -6.11
CA ASP A 324 11.35 -1.78 -5.67
C ASP A 324 11.14 -2.03 -4.17
N LEU A 325 11.40 -3.26 -3.69
CA LEU A 325 11.34 -3.58 -2.26
C LEU A 325 12.32 -2.76 -1.45
N GLY A 326 13.55 -2.58 -1.95
CA GLY A 326 14.59 -1.81 -1.26
C GLY A 326 14.15 -0.39 -0.89
N LEU A 327 13.32 0.25 -1.74
CA LEU A 327 12.69 1.53 -1.45
C LEU A 327 11.42 1.37 -0.61
N TYR A 328 10.52 0.47 -1.00
CA TYR A 328 9.19 0.40 -0.39
C TYR A 328 9.23 -0.03 1.08
N LEU A 329 10.18 -0.85 1.49
CA LEU A 329 10.40 -1.25 2.89
C LEU A 329 10.81 -0.09 3.80
N ARG A 330 11.25 1.06 3.24
CA ARG A 330 11.62 2.26 4.02
C ARG A 330 10.42 3.14 4.39
N GLN A 331 9.21 2.78 4.01
CA GLN A 331 7.98 3.54 4.32
C GLN A 331 7.33 3.15 5.63
N PRO A 332 6.68 4.17 6.26
CA PRO A 332 7.35 5.30 6.88
C PRO A 332 7.95 4.85 8.22
N VAL A 333 9.11 5.37 8.57
CA VAL A 333 9.75 5.20 9.89
C VAL A 333 9.73 3.75 10.43
N PRO A 334 10.30 2.75 9.72
CA PRO A 334 10.17 1.33 10.09
C PRO A 334 10.72 1.03 11.49
N ASP A 335 11.85 1.65 11.87
CA ASP A 335 12.47 1.46 13.18
C ASP A 335 11.58 1.95 14.32
N GLN A 336 10.94 3.12 14.15
CA GLN A 336 10.01 3.65 15.16
C GLN A 336 8.74 2.80 15.28
N ALA A 337 8.28 2.20 14.19
CA ALA A 337 7.14 1.28 14.23
C ALA A 337 7.47 0.04 15.07
N ARG A 338 8.64 -0.54 14.85
CA ARG A 338 9.13 -1.69 15.60
C ARG A 338 9.34 -1.38 17.08
N ASP A 339 9.93 -0.21 17.39
CA ASP A 339 10.12 0.27 18.75
C ASP A 339 8.79 0.45 19.51
N ARG A 340 7.81 1.11 18.87
CA ARG A 340 6.46 1.26 19.45
C ARG A 340 5.78 -0.08 19.75
N ALA A 341 5.89 -1.04 18.85
CA ALA A 341 5.34 -2.37 19.07
C ALA A 341 6.03 -3.10 20.23
N ALA A 342 7.37 -3.05 20.27
CA ALA A 342 8.15 -3.67 21.34
C ALA A 342 7.82 -3.06 22.70
N ALA A 343 7.71 -1.73 22.79
CA ALA A 343 7.34 -1.03 24.01
C ALA A 343 5.96 -1.49 24.52
N ALA A 344 4.96 -1.57 23.63
CA ALA A 344 3.62 -2.03 23.99
C ALA A 344 3.62 -3.48 24.51
N TRP A 345 4.41 -4.36 23.91
CA TRP A 345 4.50 -5.75 24.34
C TRP A 345 5.25 -5.91 25.67
N ILE A 346 6.32 -5.16 25.89
CA ILE A 346 7.03 -5.16 27.19
C ILE A 346 6.09 -4.72 28.31
N GLU A 347 5.20 -3.75 28.03
CA GLU A 347 4.29 -3.20 29.04
C GLU A 347 3.08 -4.09 29.31
N ALA A 348 2.48 -4.67 28.29
CA ALA A 348 1.13 -5.25 28.34
C ALA A 348 1.03 -6.74 27.97
N ASP A 349 2.05 -7.32 27.32
CA ASP A 349 1.98 -8.71 26.88
C ASP A 349 2.18 -9.70 28.04
N ARG A 350 1.30 -10.69 28.11
CA ARG A 350 1.30 -11.72 29.16
C ARG A 350 1.86 -13.07 28.68
N TRP A 351 2.80 -13.10 27.84
CA TRP A 351 3.47 -14.29 27.25
C TRP A 351 2.94 -15.64 27.71
N GLY A 352 2.20 -16.31 26.83
CA GLY A 352 1.63 -17.64 27.08
C GLY A 352 0.24 -17.65 27.76
N ASP A 353 -0.30 -16.51 28.14
CA ASP A 353 -1.59 -16.36 28.83
C ASP A 353 -2.55 -15.45 28.08
N ASP A 354 -2.29 -15.18 26.82
CA ASP A 354 -3.00 -14.24 25.99
C ASP A 354 -3.59 -14.87 24.73
N ALA A 355 -4.40 -14.09 24.05
CA ALA A 355 -5.01 -14.45 22.77
C ALA A 355 -4.10 -14.25 21.56
N TRP A 356 -2.81 -13.96 21.76
CA TRP A 356 -1.86 -13.68 20.67
C TRP A 356 -1.50 -14.94 19.84
N TRP A 357 -1.67 -16.11 20.41
CA TRP A 357 -1.29 -17.41 19.84
C TRP A 357 -2.46 -18.22 19.30
#